data_2233c25ed4f37ab25c4e148fa4ada054
#
_entry.id   2233c25ed4f37ab25c4e148fa4ada054
#
_cell.length_a   1.000
_cell.length_b   1.000
_cell.length_c   1.000
_cell.angle_alpha   90.00
_cell.angle_beta   90.00
_cell.angle_gamma   90.00
#
_symmetry.space_group_name_H-M   'P 1'
#
loop_
_entity.id
_entity.type
_entity.pdbx_description
1 polymer ?
#
loop_
_entity_poly.entity_id
_entity_poly.type
_entity_poly.pdbx_seq_one_letter_code
_entity_poly.pdbx_strand_id
1 'polypeptide(L)'
;MKSEKIVQKNPNQESVWDYPRPPRIEDSHKHIQVIFNGVMIAETQRAMRVLETSHPPVYYIPPEDVRLECFSASPRSTFCEYKGSAAYYTIRVGERTKTHAAWFYPRPAAPYAALANYVAVYPSRMDVCYVGGIRSSA
;
A
#
# COMPACT_ATOMS: atom_id res chain seq x y z
N MET A 1 2.37 29.85 4.05
CA MET A 1 3.54 29.48 4.24
C MET A 1 3.80 28.29 5.03
N LYS A 2 4.77 27.66 4.79
CA LYS A 2 4.97 26.38 5.35
C LYS A 2 6.07 26.34 6.34
N SER A 3 6.67 27.42 6.59
CA SER A 3 7.82 27.43 7.44
C SER A 3 7.54 26.96 8.84
N GLU A 4 6.39 27.24 9.31
CA GLU A 4 6.10 26.89 10.67
C GLU A 4 6.10 25.43 10.93
N LYS A 5 5.68 24.65 10.01
CA LYS A 5 5.61 23.25 10.28
C LYS A 5 6.93 22.58 10.23
N ILE A 6 7.85 23.14 9.54
CA ILE A 6 9.13 22.53 9.42
C ILE A 6 9.88 22.56 10.70
N VAL A 7 9.69 23.59 11.47
CA VAL A 7 10.40 23.73 12.71
C VAL A 7 10.09 22.62 13.66
N GLN A 8 8.92 22.06 13.57
CA GLN A 8 8.50 21.03 14.50
C GLN A 8 8.86 19.62 14.04
N LYS A 9 9.39 19.48 12.85
CA LYS A 9 9.68 18.17 12.31
C LYS A 9 10.95 17.62 12.91
N ASN A 10 10.87 16.38 13.48
CA ASN A 10 12.00 15.68 13.99
C ASN A 10 12.81 15.12 12.85
N PRO A 11 14.10 14.87 13.00
CA PRO A 11 14.92 14.37 11.90
C PRO A 11 14.48 13.04 11.31
N ASN A 12 13.78 12.22 12.09
CA ASN A 12 13.32 10.91 11.62
C ASN A 12 11.90 10.95 11.11
N GLN A 13 11.26 12.09 11.10
CA GLN A 13 9.90 12.22 10.61
C GLN A 13 9.89 12.76 9.20
N GLU A 14 8.87 12.40 8.45
CA GLU A 14 8.63 12.92 7.12
C GLU A 14 7.29 13.64 7.11
N SER A 15 7.18 14.69 6.35
CA SER A 15 5.92 15.37 6.13
C SER A 15 5.35 14.96 4.78
N VAL A 16 4.06 14.60 4.74
CA VAL A 16 3.40 14.22 3.49
C VAL A 16 3.38 15.39 2.49
N TRP A 17 3.53 16.62 2.98
CA TRP A 17 3.56 17.78 2.12
C TRP A 17 4.89 17.95 1.41
N ASP A 18 5.93 17.25 1.85
CA ASP A 18 7.24 17.27 1.24
C ASP A 18 7.39 16.19 0.17
N TYR A 19 6.40 15.32 0.00
CA TYR A 19 6.47 14.24 -0.98
C TYR A 19 6.29 14.79 -2.40
N PRO A 20 6.92 14.18 -3.38
CA PRO A 20 6.99 14.73 -4.73
C PRO A 20 5.74 14.53 -5.57
N ARG A 21 5.67 15.30 -6.62
CA ARG A 21 4.78 15.10 -7.77
C ARG A 21 5.67 15.10 -8.99
N PRO A 22 5.65 14.06 -9.82
CA PRO A 22 4.79 12.87 -9.69
C PRO A 22 5.22 12.00 -8.50
N PRO A 23 4.42 11.03 -8.13
CA PRO A 23 4.74 10.12 -7.01
C PRO A 23 6.08 9.43 -7.19
N ARG A 24 6.79 9.19 -6.08
CA ARG A 24 8.09 8.52 -6.10
C ARG A 24 7.97 7.12 -5.48
N ILE A 25 8.64 6.15 -6.10
CA ILE A 25 8.74 4.80 -5.57
C ILE A 25 10.06 4.66 -4.84
N GLU A 26 10.02 4.01 -3.68
CA GLU A 26 11.22 3.65 -2.92
C GLU A 26 11.11 2.22 -2.44
N ASP A 27 12.24 1.52 -2.38
CA ASP A 27 12.28 0.22 -1.71
C ASP A 27 12.13 0.43 -0.22
N SER A 28 11.48 -0.52 0.43
CA SER A 28 11.33 -0.51 1.89
C SER A 28 11.72 -1.87 2.44
N HIS A 29 12.55 -1.87 3.48
CA HIS A 29 12.95 -3.10 4.16
C HIS A 29 12.21 -3.27 5.49
N LYS A 30 11.25 -2.42 5.77
CA LYS A 30 10.44 -2.56 6.97
C LYS A 30 9.63 -3.84 6.91
N HIS A 31 9.47 -4.48 8.05
CA HIS A 31 8.67 -5.69 8.17
C HIS A 31 7.19 -5.29 8.13
N ILE A 32 6.47 -5.75 7.12
CA ILE A 32 5.07 -5.45 6.95
C ILE A 32 4.27 -6.72 7.16
N GLN A 33 3.23 -6.64 7.97
CA GLN A 33 2.36 -7.76 8.28
C GLN A 33 0.91 -7.30 8.13
N VAL A 34 0.11 -8.10 7.44
CA VAL A 34 -1.30 -7.81 7.20
C VAL A 34 -2.12 -8.98 7.72
N ILE A 35 -3.04 -8.71 8.65
CA ILE A 35 -3.85 -9.73 9.29
C ILE A 35 -5.32 -9.47 8.99
N PHE A 36 -6.02 -10.49 8.53
CA PHE A 36 -7.44 -10.41 8.23
C PHE A 36 -8.12 -11.68 8.71
N ASN A 37 -9.16 -11.51 9.50
CA ASN A 37 -9.91 -12.60 10.15
C ASN A 37 -8.97 -13.59 10.86
N GLY A 38 -7.99 -13.04 11.58
CA GLY A 38 -7.05 -13.82 12.38
C GLY A 38 -5.93 -14.50 11.58
N VAL A 39 -5.87 -14.29 10.27
CA VAL A 39 -4.87 -14.94 9.41
C VAL A 39 -3.93 -13.90 8.83
N MET A 40 -2.62 -14.20 8.86
CA MET A 40 -1.64 -13.33 8.22
C MET A 40 -1.71 -13.57 6.71
N ILE A 41 -2.35 -12.66 5.99
CA ILE A 41 -2.57 -12.80 4.56
C ILE A 41 -1.45 -12.22 3.72
N ALA A 42 -0.56 -11.43 4.32
CA ALA A 42 0.62 -10.92 3.66
C ALA A 42 1.69 -10.61 4.68
N GLU A 43 2.93 -10.87 4.32
CA GLU A 43 4.07 -10.55 5.18
C GLU A 43 5.30 -10.39 4.30
N THR A 44 6.01 -9.28 4.45
CA THR A 44 7.17 -8.99 3.59
C THR A 44 8.18 -8.09 4.30
N GLN A 45 9.42 -8.16 3.86
CA GLN A 45 10.46 -7.18 4.18
C GLN A 45 11.04 -6.58 2.90
N ARG A 46 10.34 -6.70 1.80
CA ARG A 46 10.77 -6.18 0.50
C ARG A 46 9.65 -5.47 -0.24
N ALA A 47 8.88 -4.68 0.49
CA ALA A 47 7.84 -3.89 -0.12
C ALA A 47 8.43 -2.70 -0.86
N MET A 48 7.64 -2.09 -1.72
CA MET A 48 7.93 -0.78 -2.26
C MET A 48 6.94 0.19 -1.66
N ARG A 49 7.40 1.40 -1.33
CA ARG A 49 6.48 2.41 -0.86
C ARG A 49 6.37 3.52 -1.91
N VAL A 50 5.19 4.04 -2.05
CA VAL A 50 4.91 5.13 -2.97
C VAL A 50 4.64 6.37 -2.15
N LEU A 51 5.37 7.43 -2.45
CA LEU A 51 5.28 8.71 -1.77
C LEU A 51 4.63 9.73 -2.71
N GLU A 52 3.52 10.26 -2.26
CA GLU A 52 2.71 11.18 -3.05
C GLU A 52 2.28 12.34 -2.19
N THR A 53 2.40 13.58 -2.68
CA THR A 53 2.10 14.78 -1.90
C THR A 53 0.73 14.67 -1.23
N SER A 54 0.68 15.02 0.03
CA SER A 54 -0.51 15.07 0.88
C SER A 54 -1.16 13.72 1.18
N HIS A 55 -0.47 12.62 0.88
CA HIS A 55 -0.98 11.27 1.19
C HIS A 55 0.01 10.54 2.08
N PRO A 56 -0.44 9.71 3.01
CA PRO A 56 0.48 8.84 3.76
C PRO A 56 1.16 7.87 2.80
N PRO A 57 2.34 7.35 3.14
CA PRO A 57 3.00 6.36 2.29
C PRO A 57 2.10 5.15 2.08
N VAL A 58 2.06 4.65 0.85
CA VAL A 58 1.33 3.42 0.51
C VAL A 58 2.36 2.35 0.23
N TYR A 59 2.20 1.19 0.87
CA TYR A 59 3.13 0.07 0.73
C TYR A 59 2.55 -0.96 -0.22
N TYR A 60 3.37 -1.39 -1.17
CA TYR A 60 3.01 -2.39 -2.17
C TYR A 60 3.84 -3.63 -1.90
N ILE A 61 3.17 -4.77 -1.76
CA ILE A 61 3.77 -6.04 -1.34
C ILE A 61 3.95 -6.92 -2.57
N PRO A 62 5.16 -7.52 -2.77
CA PRO A 62 5.33 -8.42 -3.91
C PRO A 62 4.34 -9.57 -3.83
N PRO A 63 3.81 -10.02 -4.97
CA PRO A 63 2.77 -11.07 -4.95
C PRO A 63 3.25 -12.38 -4.32
N GLU A 64 4.55 -12.65 -4.34
CA GLU A 64 5.11 -13.84 -3.71
C GLU A 64 4.96 -13.84 -2.18
N ASP A 65 4.80 -12.66 -1.59
CA ASP A 65 4.67 -12.52 -0.14
C ASP A 65 3.22 -12.33 0.30
N VAL A 66 2.28 -12.58 -0.61
CA VAL A 66 0.84 -12.47 -0.37
C VAL A 66 0.22 -13.85 -0.52
N ARG A 67 -0.72 -14.20 0.39
CA ARG A 67 -1.49 -15.43 0.25
C ARG A 67 -2.57 -15.22 -0.81
N LEU A 68 -2.21 -15.39 -2.07
CA LEU A 68 -3.10 -15.08 -3.18
C LEU A 68 -4.37 -15.92 -3.19
N GLU A 69 -4.37 -17.08 -2.54
CA GLU A 69 -5.58 -17.90 -2.42
C GLU A 69 -6.69 -17.19 -1.64
N CYS A 70 -6.34 -16.17 -0.85
CA CYS A 70 -7.33 -15.36 -0.13
C CYS A 70 -7.84 -14.17 -0.95
N PHE A 71 -7.28 -13.95 -2.14
CA PHE A 71 -7.56 -12.78 -2.96
C PHE A 71 -8.21 -13.20 -4.27
N SER A 72 -9.32 -12.61 -4.60
CA SER A 72 -9.98 -12.88 -5.89
C SER A 72 -10.28 -11.57 -6.60
N ALA A 73 -10.37 -11.62 -7.92
CA ALA A 73 -10.60 -10.42 -8.71
C ALA A 73 -11.95 -9.78 -8.34
N SER A 74 -11.95 -8.48 -8.14
CA SER A 74 -13.15 -7.68 -7.97
C SER A 74 -13.49 -6.99 -9.27
N PRO A 75 -14.76 -6.73 -9.54
CA PRO A 75 -15.14 -6.07 -10.79
C PRO A 75 -14.93 -4.56 -10.79
N ARG A 76 -14.10 -4.05 -9.92
CA ARG A 76 -13.81 -2.62 -9.81
C ARG A 76 -12.49 -2.30 -10.49
N SER A 77 -12.42 -1.15 -11.16
CA SER A 77 -11.16 -0.59 -11.62
C SER A 77 -11.19 0.92 -11.46
N THR A 78 -10.03 1.53 -11.30
CA THR A 78 -9.89 2.97 -11.23
C THR A 78 -8.68 3.38 -12.05
N PHE A 79 -8.56 4.65 -12.33
CA PHE A 79 -7.46 5.16 -13.13
C PHE A 79 -6.69 6.23 -12.35
N CYS A 80 -5.36 6.10 -12.33
CA CYS A 80 -4.46 7.11 -11.78
C CYS A 80 -3.71 7.73 -12.93
N GLU A 81 -3.71 9.05 -13.03
CA GLU A 81 -3.06 9.71 -14.16
C GLU A 81 -1.56 9.44 -14.19
N TYR A 82 -0.94 9.12 -13.08
CA TYR A 82 0.49 8.84 -13.03
C TYR A 82 0.80 7.36 -13.24
N LYS A 83 0.04 6.47 -12.57
CA LYS A 83 0.39 5.05 -12.48
C LYS A 83 -0.37 4.15 -13.46
N GLY A 84 -1.49 4.59 -13.96
CA GLY A 84 -2.30 3.80 -14.89
C GLY A 84 -3.55 3.23 -14.25
N SER A 85 -4.08 2.15 -14.81
CA SER A 85 -5.32 1.54 -14.32
C SER A 85 -5.04 0.56 -13.20
N ALA A 86 -5.78 0.71 -12.10
CA ALA A 86 -5.71 -0.19 -10.97
C ALA A 86 -6.85 -1.20 -11.05
N ALA A 87 -6.54 -2.46 -10.76
CA ALA A 87 -7.52 -3.52 -10.56
C ALA A 87 -7.63 -3.80 -9.08
N TYR A 88 -8.71 -4.43 -8.66
CA TYR A 88 -8.99 -4.61 -7.24
C TYR A 88 -9.20 -6.07 -6.89
N TYR A 89 -8.91 -6.39 -5.63
CA TYR A 89 -9.16 -7.71 -5.07
C TYR A 89 -10.23 -7.65 -3.99
N THR A 90 -11.03 -8.70 -3.94
CA THR A 90 -11.85 -9.05 -2.80
C THR A 90 -11.03 -10.00 -1.94
N ILE A 91 -11.01 -9.79 -0.64
CA ILE A 91 -10.29 -10.64 0.29
C ILE A 91 -11.29 -11.51 1.04
N ARG A 92 -11.00 -12.82 1.11
CA ARG A 92 -11.85 -13.76 1.83
C ARG A 92 -10.99 -14.68 2.66
N VAL A 93 -11.33 -14.80 3.96
CA VAL A 93 -10.73 -15.78 4.85
C VAL A 93 -11.87 -16.40 5.65
N GLY A 94 -12.05 -17.69 5.50
CA GLY A 94 -13.20 -18.39 6.10
C GLY A 94 -14.47 -17.82 5.53
N GLU A 95 -15.35 -17.36 6.42
CA GLU A 95 -16.63 -16.79 6.00
C GLU A 95 -16.62 -15.29 5.95
N ARG A 96 -15.50 -14.66 6.26
CA ARG A 96 -15.41 -13.21 6.24
C ARG A 96 -14.88 -12.73 4.90
N THR A 97 -15.57 -11.79 4.31
CA THR A 97 -15.24 -11.23 2.99
C THR A 97 -15.24 -9.72 3.04
N LYS A 98 -14.27 -9.10 2.39
CA LYS A 98 -14.25 -7.66 2.16
C LYS A 98 -14.02 -7.42 0.68
N THR A 99 -14.99 -6.79 0.04
CA THR A 99 -14.90 -6.46 -1.38
C THR A 99 -14.04 -5.23 -1.56
N HIS A 100 -13.32 -5.16 -2.67
CA HIS A 100 -12.49 -4.01 -3.04
C HIS A 100 -11.52 -3.62 -1.92
N ALA A 101 -10.93 -4.61 -1.26
CA ALA A 101 -10.13 -4.40 -0.06
C ALA A 101 -8.64 -4.24 -0.34
N ALA A 102 -8.21 -4.54 -1.57
CA ALA A 102 -6.83 -4.41 -2.00
C ALA A 102 -6.81 -4.01 -3.47
N TRP A 103 -5.68 -3.51 -3.93
CA TRP A 103 -5.55 -3.14 -5.34
C TRP A 103 -4.14 -3.42 -5.84
N PHE A 104 -3.99 -3.44 -7.17
CA PHE A 104 -2.72 -3.62 -7.84
C PHE A 104 -2.79 -3.00 -9.23
N TYR A 105 -1.62 -2.75 -9.81
CA TYR A 105 -1.52 -2.23 -11.17
C TYR A 105 -0.97 -3.34 -12.05
N PRO A 106 -1.81 -3.98 -12.90
CA PRO A 106 -1.32 -5.07 -13.75
C PRO A 106 -0.36 -4.59 -14.83
N ARG A 107 -0.58 -3.38 -15.32
CA ARG A 107 0.29 -2.77 -16.35
C ARG A 107 0.48 -1.30 -16.02
N PRO A 108 1.31 -0.99 -15.02
CA PRO A 108 1.51 0.40 -14.66
C PRO A 108 2.25 1.17 -15.76
N ALA A 109 2.09 2.48 -15.75
CA ALA A 109 2.83 3.35 -16.65
C ALA A 109 4.33 3.17 -16.45
N ALA A 110 5.13 3.39 -17.49
CA ALA A 110 6.55 3.09 -17.51
C ALA A 110 7.34 3.52 -16.27
N PRO A 111 7.17 4.73 -15.73
CA PRO A 111 7.94 5.11 -14.53
C PRO A 111 7.62 4.27 -13.31
N TYR A 112 6.51 3.55 -13.32
CA TYR A 112 6.06 2.74 -12.20
C TYR A 112 6.03 1.25 -12.52
N ALA A 113 6.75 0.84 -13.56
CA ALA A 113 6.78 -0.56 -14.00
C ALA A 113 7.15 -1.53 -12.90
N ALA A 114 8.00 -1.11 -11.97
CA ALA A 114 8.42 -1.95 -10.85
C ALA A 114 7.27 -2.36 -9.94
N LEU A 115 6.15 -1.61 -9.94
CA LEU A 115 5.00 -1.94 -9.12
C LEU A 115 4.10 -3.02 -9.72
N ALA A 116 4.38 -3.49 -10.94
CA ALA A 116 3.48 -4.41 -11.64
C ALA A 116 3.11 -5.59 -10.74
N ASN A 117 1.82 -5.78 -10.52
CA ASN A 117 1.23 -6.87 -9.73
C ASN A 117 1.56 -6.86 -8.23
N TYR A 118 2.27 -5.87 -7.73
CA TYR A 118 2.44 -5.71 -6.29
C TYR A 118 1.10 -5.29 -5.69
N VAL A 119 0.81 -5.76 -4.49
CA VAL A 119 -0.50 -5.63 -3.87
C VAL A 119 -0.47 -4.63 -2.73
N ALA A 120 -1.39 -3.70 -2.74
CA ALA A 120 -1.61 -2.78 -1.63
C ALA A 120 -2.97 -3.07 -1.00
N VAL A 121 -3.06 -2.94 0.32
CA VAL A 121 -4.33 -3.14 1.03
C VAL A 121 -4.73 -1.84 1.71
N TYR A 122 -6.03 -1.72 2.01
CA TYR A 122 -6.52 -0.63 2.86
C TYR A 122 -6.40 -1.07 4.31
N PRO A 123 -5.47 -0.51 5.09
CA PRO A 123 -5.30 -0.95 6.48
C PRO A 123 -6.58 -0.88 7.30
N SER A 124 -7.43 0.11 7.00
CA SER A 124 -8.69 0.27 7.74
C SER A 124 -9.69 -0.87 7.50
N ARG A 125 -9.47 -1.69 6.48
CA ARG A 125 -10.36 -2.82 6.16
C ARG A 125 -9.80 -4.15 6.63
N MET A 126 -8.60 -4.13 7.20
CA MET A 126 -7.94 -5.31 7.75
C MET A 126 -8.19 -5.35 9.26
N ASP A 127 -7.91 -6.49 9.87
CA ASP A 127 -7.90 -6.54 11.35
C ASP A 127 -6.81 -5.60 11.84
N VAL A 128 -5.62 -5.72 11.27
CA VAL A 128 -4.50 -4.87 11.61
C VAL A 128 -3.44 -4.99 10.53
N CYS A 129 -2.70 -3.90 10.32
CA CYS A 129 -1.49 -3.87 9.51
C CYS A 129 -0.37 -3.30 10.36
N TYR A 130 0.79 -3.95 10.34
CA TYR A 130 1.98 -3.44 11.01
C TYR A 130 3.01 -3.06 9.97
N VAL A 131 3.67 -1.93 10.17
CA VAL A 131 4.78 -1.47 9.35
C VAL A 131 5.94 -1.20 10.29
N GLY A 132 6.97 -2.04 10.24
CA GLY A 132 8.09 -1.95 11.17
C GLY A 132 7.67 -2.14 12.61
N GLY A 133 6.67 -2.99 12.85
CA GLY A 133 6.15 -3.25 14.20
C GLY A 133 5.19 -2.21 14.72
N ILE A 134 4.89 -1.16 13.93
CA ILE A 134 3.98 -0.10 14.33
C ILE A 134 2.67 -0.27 13.59
N ARG A 135 1.57 -0.21 14.33
CA ARG A 135 0.25 -0.36 13.74
C ARG A 135 -0.05 0.79 12.79
N SER A 136 -0.45 0.44 11.58
CA SER A 136 -0.83 1.41 10.57
C SER A 136 -2.32 1.67 10.65
N SER A 137 -2.72 2.92 10.58
CA SER A 137 -4.11 3.30 10.62
C SER A 137 -4.59 3.94 9.32
N ALA A 138 -3.73 4.09 8.36
CA ALA A 138 -4.09 4.80 7.12
C ALA A 138 -4.80 3.94 6.06
#